data_945a2437c6e95048113f5e8368e024ad
#
_entry.id   945a2437c6e95048113f5e8368e024ad
#
_cell.length_a   1.000
_cell.length_b   1.000
_cell.length_c   1.000
_cell.angle_alpha   90.00
_cell.angle_beta   90.00
_cell.angle_gamma   90.00
#
_symmetry.space_group_name_H-M   'P 1'
#
loop_
_entity.id
_entity.type
_entity.pdbx_description
1 polymer ?
#
loop_
_entity_poly.entity_id
_entity_poly.type
_entity_poly.pdbx_seq_one_letter_code
_entity_poly.pdbx_strand_id
1 'polypeptide(L)'
;LVLNYIKGTLALAHNGNLINAPELRDELAHDGAIFQTTIDSEVIAYHIARERVHTPSVERAVAGAMKKLKGAYSLVVMSPRKLIGARDPFGFKPLCIGKRENAYILASESCALDTIGAEFIRDVEPGEIVTITPDHGIQSDRSMCFSGEEQHKTARCIFEYIYFGRPDSYMDGVSIYHSRIQAGRYLAMDSPVEADLVVGVPESGNAAALGYSLESGIPYGTAFVKNGYVGRTFIKPKQSSR
;
A
#
# COMPACT_ATOMS: atom_id res chain seq x y z
N LEU A 1 2.02 6.14 13.60
CA LEU A 1 3.04 6.73 14.43
C LEU A 1 2.81 8.23 14.55
N VAL A 2 2.93 8.78 15.75
CA VAL A 2 2.84 10.23 15.99
C VAL A 2 4.12 10.68 16.69
N LEU A 3 4.73 11.74 16.19
CA LEU A 3 5.97 12.32 16.71
C LEU A 3 5.77 13.79 17.05
N ASN A 4 6.36 14.23 18.14
CA ASN A 4 6.53 15.63 18.45
C ASN A 4 8.01 15.99 18.29
N TYR A 5 8.30 17.02 17.53
CA TYR A 5 9.65 17.49 17.26
C TYR A 5 9.69 19.02 17.16
N ILE A 6 10.85 19.60 16.95
CA ILE A 6 11.07 21.07 17.03
C ILE A 6 10.17 21.92 16.09
N LYS A 7 9.62 21.33 15.01
CA LYS A 7 8.70 22.03 14.09
C LYS A 7 7.22 21.72 14.35
N GLY A 8 6.89 21.01 15.44
CA GLY A 8 5.54 20.65 15.84
C GLY A 8 5.25 19.16 15.78
N THR A 9 4.00 18.79 15.53
CA THR A 9 3.56 17.40 15.48
C THR A 9 3.51 16.90 14.05
N LEU A 10 3.95 15.66 13.85
CA LEU A 10 3.87 14.89 12.63
C LEU A 10 3.22 13.54 12.91
N ALA A 11 2.25 13.14 12.11
CA ALA A 11 1.72 11.77 12.13
C ALA A 11 2.09 11.07 10.82
N LEU A 12 2.43 9.78 10.91
CA LEU A 12 2.81 8.94 9.77
C LEU A 12 2.04 7.63 9.80
N ALA A 13 1.41 7.29 8.68
CA ALA A 13 0.98 5.94 8.35
C ALA A 13 1.85 5.39 7.20
N HIS A 14 2.22 4.13 7.28
CA HIS A 14 3.09 3.46 6.32
C HIS A 14 2.53 2.08 5.98
N ASN A 15 2.43 1.79 4.69
CA ASN A 15 2.17 0.47 4.15
C ASN A 15 3.38 0.08 3.29
N GLY A 16 4.11 -0.93 3.72
CA GLY A 16 5.29 -1.39 3.00
C GLY A 16 6.37 -1.97 3.89
N ASN A 17 7.57 -2.00 3.35
CA ASN A 17 8.77 -2.43 4.06
C ASN A 17 10.03 -1.85 3.38
N LEU A 18 10.92 -1.27 4.17
CA LEU A 18 12.22 -0.80 3.69
C LEU A 18 13.26 -1.90 3.76
N ILE A 19 14.04 -2.05 2.68
CA ILE A 19 15.15 -3.00 2.63
C ILE A 19 16.44 -2.44 3.26
N ASN A 20 16.54 -1.12 3.42
CA ASN A 20 17.69 -0.43 4.02
C ASN A 20 17.35 0.24 5.37
N ALA A 21 16.32 -0.25 6.06
CA ALA A 21 15.95 0.29 7.38
C ALA A 21 17.08 0.15 8.42
N PRO A 22 17.84 -0.96 8.50
CA PRO A 22 18.94 -1.08 9.45
C PRO A 22 20.02 0.00 9.23
N GLU A 23 20.49 0.20 8.02
CA GLU A 23 21.53 1.17 7.67
C GLU A 23 21.09 2.61 7.98
N LEU A 24 19.83 2.94 7.63
CA LEU A 24 19.26 4.24 7.94
C LEU A 24 19.06 4.47 9.44
N ARG A 25 18.73 3.42 10.17
CA ARG A 25 18.62 3.46 11.63
C ARG A 25 19.96 3.73 12.27
N ASP A 26 21.02 3.04 11.82
CA ASP A 26 22.37 3.21 12.35
C ASP A 26 22.88 4.63 12.05
N GLU A 27 22.65 5.17 10.85
CA GLU A 27 22.99 6.56 10.51
C GLU A 27 22.33 7.55 11.51
N LEU A 28 21.02 7.39 11.73
CA LEU A 28 20.29 8.26 12.65
C LEU A 28 20.73 8.11 14.11
N ALA A 29 21.03 6.89 14.55
CA ALA A 29 21.49 6.61 15.91
C ALA A 29 22.85 7.25 16.19
N HIS A 30 23.78 7.24 15.21
CA HIS A 30 25.06 7.94 15.30
C HIS A 30 24.88 9.47 15.44
N ASP A 31 23.82 10.01 14.85
CA ASP A 31 23.44 11.42 14.99
C ASP A 31 22.59 11.72 16.26
N GLY A 32 22.47 10.73 17.16
CA GLY A 32 21.81 10.89 18.46
C GLY A 32 20.31 10.57 18.46
N ALA A 33 19.74 9.95 17.43
CA ALA A 33 18.35 9.51 17.45
C ALA A 33 18.13 8.35 18.42
N ILE A 34 17.09 8.45 19.25
CA ILE A 34 16.70 7.40 20.22
C ILE A 34 15.42 6.74 19.71
N PHE A 35 15.54 5.50 19.28
CA PHE A 35 14.43 4.72 18.79
C PHE A 35 13.67 4.02 19.91
N GLN A 36 12.33 4.00 19.79
CA GLN A 36 11.43 3.35 20.75
C GLN A 36 10.97 1.96 20.28
N THR A 37 11.07 1.72 18.97
CA THR A 37 10.60 0.48 18.33
C THR A 37 11.64 -0.07 17.34
N THR A 38 11.38 -1.25 16.83
CA THR A 38 12.20 -1.86 15.76
C THR A 38 11.59 -1.68 14.36
N ILE A 39 10.44 -0.99 14.25
CA ILE A 39 9.73 -0.82 12.97
C ILE A 39 10.43 0.19 12.06
N ASP A 40 10.38 -0.06 10.77
CA ASP A 40 10.94 0.82 9.74
C ASP A 40 10.16 2.15 9.60
N SER A 41 8.88 2.16 9.94
CA SER A 41 8.07 3.39 9.96
C SER A 41 8.64 4.46 10.88
N GLU A 42 9.28 4.07 12.00
CA GLU A 42 9.94 4.99 12.90
C GLU A 42 11.18 5.61 12.24
N VAL A 43 11.94 4.81 11.49
CA VAL A 43 13.10 5.28 10.70
C VAL A 43 12.66 6.31 9.66
N ILE A 44 11.57 6.03 8.92
CA ILE A 44 10.99 6.96 7.94
C ILE A 44 10.60 8.28 8.61
N ALA A 45 9.90 8.21 9.75
CA ALA A 45 9.43 9.39 10.47
C ALA A 45 10.59 10.26 10.98
N TYR A 46 11.67 9.65 11.50
CA TYR A 46 12.88 10.36 11.90
C TYR A 46 13.58 11.03 10.71
N HIS A 47 13.69 10.35 9.57
CA HIS A 47 14.26 10.96 8.36
C HIS A 47 13.44 12.16 7.87
N ILE A 48 12.11 12.04 7.85
CA ILE A 48 11.24 13.18 7.49
C ILE A 48 11.42 14.34 8.49
N ALA A 49 11.47 14.05 9.80
CA ALA A 49 11.66 15.06 10.81
C ALA A 49 13.03 15.77 10.69
N ARG A 50 14.10 15.02 10.43
CA ARG A 50 15.46 15.51 10.18
C ARG A 50 15.51 16.42 8.94
N GLU A 51 14.99 15.96 7.82
CA GLU A 51 14.90 16.75 6.58
C GLU A 51 14.07 18.02 6.80
N ARG A 52 13.00 17.96 7.60
CA ARG A 52 12.13 19.11 7.87
C ARG A 52 12.81 20.22 8.67
N VAL A 53 13.85 19.91 9.42
CA VAL A 53 14.65 20.94 10.12
C VAL A 53 15.33 21.88 9.11
N HIS A 54 15.78 21.32 7.98
CA HIS A 54 16.56 22.00 6.95
C HIS A 54 15.73 22.45 5.74
N THR A 55 14.47 22.01 5.64
CA THR A 55 13.58 22.35 4.50
C THR A 55 12.45 23.28 4.93
N PRO A 56 11.93 24.14 4.03
CA PRO A 56 10.88 25.09 4.35
C PRO A 56 9.52 24.45 4.59
N SER A 57 9.28 23.22 4.08
CA SER A 57 7.97 22.59 4.12
C SER A 57 8.03 21.07 4.33
N VAL A 58 6.92 20.47 4.78
CA VAL A 58 6.85 19.03 5.08
C VAL A 58 6.93 18.19 3.79
N GLU A 59 6.27 18.61 2.72
CA GLU A 59 6.32 17.92 1.42
C GLU A 59 7.74 17.86 0.86
N ARG A 60 8.54 18.93 1.01
CA ARG A 60 9.95 18.90 0.65
C ARG A 60 10.79 18.00 1.54
N ALA A 61 10.43 17.90 2.82
CA ALA A 61 11.07 16.96 3.73
C ALA A 61 10.76 15.51 3.36
N VAL A 62 9.51 15.21 2.95
CA VAL A 62 9.13 13.90 2.43
C VAL A 62 9.93 13.58 1.15
N ALA A 63 10.01 14.50 0.21
CA ALA A 63 10.82 14.33 -1.00
C ALA A 63 12.31 14.09 -0.69
N GLY A 64 12.86 14.81 0.29
CA GLY A 64 14.23 14.60 0.76
C GLY A 64 14.45 13.21 1.36
N ALA A 65 13.52 12.76 2.22
CA ALA A 65 13.56 11.43 2.80
C ALA A 65 13.45 10.34 1.72
N MET A 66 12.53 10.46 0.76
CA MET A 66 12.33 9.48 -0.32
C MET A 66 13.61 9.20 -1.12
N LYS A 67 14.53 10.15 -1.26
CA LYS A 67 15.83 9.94 -1.94
C LYS A 67 16.72 8.92 -1.22
N LYS A 68 16.49 8.70 0.08
CA LYS A 68 17.28 7.77 0.89
C LYS A 68 16.56 6.44 1.11
N LEU A 69 15.23 6.44 1.08
CA LEU A 69 14.43 5.23 1.31
C LEU A 69 14.57 4.26 0.15
N LYS A 70 14.85 2.99 0.45
CA LYS A 70 14.87 1.88 -0.51
C LYS A 70 13.90 0.81 -0.06
N GLY A 71 13.03 0.38 -0.97
CA GLY A 71 12.02 -0.64 -0.67
C GLY A 71 10.64 -0.25 -1.17
N ALA A 72 9.63 -0.95 -0.69
CA ALA A 72 8.24 -0.74 -1.04
C ALA A 72 7.57 0.13 0.02
N TYR A 73 6.95 1.23 -0.36
CA TYR A 73 6.20 2.05 0.58
C TYR A 73 5.10 2.89 -0.06
N SER A 74 4.01 3.01 0.67
CA SER A 74 3.05 4.10 0.53
C SER A 74 2.91 4.80 1.87
N LEU A 75 3.07 6.11 1.87
CA LEU A 75 3.10 6.93 3.06
C LEU A 75 1.92 7.89 3.09
N VAL A 76 1.31 8.05 4.25
CA VAL A 76 0.41 9.16 4.55
C VAL A 76 1.01 9.92 5.71
N VAL A 77 1.37 11.18 5.45
CA VAL A 77 1.99 12.08 6.42
C VAL A 77 1.04 13.23 6.72
N MET A 78 0.74 13.44 7.97
CA MET A 78 -0.14 14.52 8.41
C MET A 78 0.61 15.49 9.32
N SER A 79 0.48 16.76 9.03
CA SER A 79 0.89 17.88 9.88
C SER A 79 -0.34 18.73 10.21
N PRO A 80 -0.27 19.73 11.11
CA PRO A 80 -1.44 20.52 11.49
C PRO A 80 -2.18 21.21 10.32
N ARG A 81 -1.53 21.40 9.19
CA ARG A 81 -2.11 22.14 8.04
C ARG A 81 -2.08 21.37 6.72
N LYS A 82 -1.47 20.19 6.67
CA LYS A 82 -1.25 19.45 5.43
C LYS A 82 -1.45 17.97 5.63
N LEU A 83 -2.11 17.34 4.65
CA LEU A 83 -2.14 15.91 4.46
C LEU A 83 -1.31 15.59 3.21
N ILE A 84 -0.35 14.67 3.31
CA ILE A 84 0.59 14.35 2.26
C ILE A 84 0.52 12.85 2.00
N GLY A 85 0.31 12.46 0.74
CA GLY A 85 0.46 11.10 0.26
C GLY A 85 1.75 10.96 -0.54
N ALA A 86 2.51 9.90 -0.34
CA ALA A 86 3.70 9.63 -1.15
C ALA A 86 3.79 8.14 -1.46
N ARG A 87 4.10 7.80 -2.71
CA ARG A 87 4.25 6.44 -3.19
C ARG A 87 5.68 6.20 -3.64
N ASP A 88 6.24 5.01 -3.38
CA ASP A 88 7.59 4.68 -3.81
C ASP A 88 7.74 4.79 -5.35
N PRO A 89 8.95 5.08 -5.88
CA PRO A 89 9.14 5.31 -7.32
C PRO A 89 8.82 4.09 -8.20
N PHE A 90 8.86 2.88 -7.65
CA PHE A 90 8.49 1.66 -8.38
C PHE A 90 6.98 1.39 -8.32
N GLY A 91 6.25 1.99 -7.37
CA GLY A 91 4.82 1.81 -7.18
C GLY A 91 4.44 0.43 -6.64
N PHE A 92 5.29 -0.16 -5.79
CA PHE A 92 5.03 -1.48 -5.21
C PHE A 92 3.73 -1.55 -4.43
N LYS A 93 3.48 -0.52 -3.59
CA LYS A 93 2.28 -0.46 -2.75
C LYS A 93 1.27 0.53 -3.31
N PRO A 94 -0.04 0.21 -3.24
CA PRO A 94 -1.07 1.10 -3.75
C PRO A 94 -1.32 2.28 -2.82
N LEU A 95 -1.77 3.38 -3.41
CA LEU A 95 -2.27 4.56 -2.73
C LEU A 95 -3.23 5.28 -3.66
N CYS A 96 -4.42 5.63 -3.19
CA CYS A 96 -5.41 6.33 -3.99
C CYS A 96 -5.97 7.57 -3.26
N ILE A 97 -6.58 8.44 -4.05
CA ILE A 97 -7.20 9.68 -3.62
C ILE A 97 -8.71 9.57 -3.84
N GLY A 98 -9.47 9.90 -2.82
CA GLY A 98 -10.93 10.08 -2.90
C GLY A 98 -11.35 11.45 -2.41
N LYS A 99 -12.63 11.75 -2.65
CA LYS A 99 -13.27 12.98 -2.19
C LYS A 99 -14.66 12.66 -1.63
N ARG A 100 -14.97 13.23 -0.50
CA ARG A 100 -16.31 13.24 0.06
C ARG A 100 -16.66 14.66 0.45
N GLU A 101 -17.68 15.21 -0.17
CA GLU A 101 -18.05 16.62 0.01
C GLU A 101 -16.85 17.55 -0.26
N ASN A 102 -16.38 18.28 0.75
CA ASN A 102 -15.23 19.18 0.66
C ASN A 102 -13.91 18.56 1.20
N ALA A 103 -13.94 17.29 1.64
CA ALA A 103 -12.80 16.61 2.21
C ALA A 103 -12.12 15.68 1.18
N TYR A 104 -10.80 15.76 1.08
CA TYR A 104 -9.99 14.79 0.36
C TYR A 104 -9.50 13.67 1.31
N ILE A 105 -9.39 12.48 0.77
CA ILE A 105 -9.08 11.27 1.52
C ILE A 105 -7.96 10.53 0.80
N LEU A 106 -7.01 10.01 1.57
CA LEU A 106 -5.97 9.09 1.08
C LEU A 106 -6.25 7.71 1.66
N ALA A 107 -6.22 6.69 0.82
CA ALA A 107 -6.43 5.30 1.20
C ALA A 107 -5.51 4.36 0.40
N SER A 108 -5.20 3.19 0.95
CA SER A 108 -4.46 2.16 0.21
C SER A 108 -5.33 1.49 -0.86
N GLU A 109 -6.65 1.43 -0.66
CA GLU A 109 -7.57 0.68 -1.52
C GLU A 109 -8.85 1.50 -1.79
N SER A 110 -9.39 1.38 -3.01
CA SER A 110 -10.63 2.08 -3.40
C SER A 110 -11.84 1.64 -2.58
N CYS A 111 -11.91 0.38 -2.15
CA CYS A 111 -13.00 -0.12 -1.31
C CYS A 111 -13.13 0.62 0.04
N ALA A 112 -12.05 1.21 0.54
CA ALA A 112 -12.08 2.05 1.73
C ALA A 112 -12.85 3.36 1.47
N LEU A 113 -12.73 3.91 0.25
CA LEU A 113 -13.47 5.09 -0.19
C LEU A 113 -14.96 4.76 -0.34
N ASP A 114 -15.28 3.63 -0.97
CA ASP A 114 -16.66 3.17 -1.14
C ASP A 114 -17.36 3.00 0.21
N THR A 115 -16.66 2.41 1.20
CA THR A 115 -17.20 2.17 2.54
C THR A 115 -17.65 3.44 3.25
N ILE A 116 -16.99 4.57 2.98
CA ILE A 116 -17.33 5.87 3.59
C ILE A 116 -18.16 6.76 2.67
N GLY A 117 -18.58 6.27 1.49
CA GLY A 117 -19.31 7.02 0.49
C GLY A 117 -18.49 8.15 -0.13
N ALA A 118 -17.20 7.95 -0.31
CA ALA A 118 -16.31 8.88 -1.00
C ALA A 118 -16.18 8.50 -2.47
N GLU A 119 -16.14 9.51 -3.33
CA GLU A 119 -15.85 9.35 -4.75
C GLU A 119 -14.37 9.06 -4.96
N PHE A 120 -14.02 8.02 -5.75
CA PHE A 120 -12.66 7.76 -6.21
C PHE A 120 -12.24 8.80 -7.24
N ILE A 121 -11.13 9.49 -7.02
CA ILE A 121 -10.59 10.47 -7.96
C ILE A 121 -9.56 9.79 -8.88
N ARG A 122 -8.50 9.23 -8.29
CA ARG A 122 -7.43 8.54 -9.01
C ARG A 122 -6.47 7.82 -8.06
N ASP A 123 -5.66 6.96 -8.62
CA ASP A 123 -4.47 6.46 -7.92
C ASP A 123 -3.37 7.55 -7.84
N VAL A 124 -2.53 7.46 -6.82
CA VAL A 124 -1.27 8.20 -6.72
C VAL A 124 -0.25 7.49 -7.61
N GLU A 125 0.42 8.23 -8.49
CA GLU A 125 1.39 7.64 -9.40
C GLU A 125 2.65 7.14 -8.67
N PRO A 126 3.35 6.13 -9.21
CA PRO A 126 4.66 5.73 -8.70
C PRO A 126 5.62 6.92 -8.64
N GLY A 127 6.21 7.18 -7.45
CA GLY A 127 7.10 8.31 -7.20
C GLY A 127 6.41 9.65 -6.95
N GLU A 128 5.10 9.73 -7.05
CA GLU A 128 4.35 10.97 -6.82
C GLU A 128 4.24 11.29 -5.33
N ILE A 129 4.36 12.59 -5.02
CA ILE A 129 4.03 13.18 -3.73
C ILE A 129 2.83 14.09 -3.91
N VAL A 130 1.72 13.75 -3.27
CA VAL A 130 0.50 14.53 -3.27
C VAL A 130 0.41 15.33 -1.98
N THR A 131 0.23 16.64 -2.07
CA THR A 131 0.00 17.52 -0.92
C THR A 131 -1.41 18.07 -0.98
N ILE A 132 -2.15 17.89 0.09
CA ILE A 132 -3.54 18.37 0.24
C ILE A 132 -3.58 19.45 1.32
N THR A 133 -4.12 20.61 0.98
CA THR A 133 -4.33 21.72 1.90
C THR A 133 -5.74 22.28 1.75
N PRO A 134 -6.32 22.90 2.80
CA PRO A 134 -7.63 23.53 2.69
C PRO A 134 -7.70 24.61 1.62
N ASP A 135 -6.64 25.40 1.44
CA ASP A 135 -6.62 26.58 0.58
C ASP A 135 -6.37 26.26 -0.90
N HIS A 136 -5.56 25.22 -1.18
CA HIS A 136 -5.10 24.91 -2.54
C HIS A 136 -5.56 23.54 -3.05
N GLY A 137 -6.31 22.79 -2.25
CA GLY A 137 -6.73 21.43 -2.63
C GLY A 137 -5.55 20.48 -2.84
N ILE A 138 -5.58 19.71 -3.93
CA ILE A 138 -4.55 18.73 -4.29
C ILE A 138 -3.46 19.40 -5.12
N GLN A 139 -2.21 19.26 -4.68
CA GLN A 139 -1.01 19.62 -5.43
C GLN A 139 -0.15 18.37 -5.61
N SER A 140 0.45 18.20 -6.79
CA SER A 140 1.24 17.03 -7.16
C SER A 140 2.69 17.43 -7.42
N ASP A 141 3.64 16.70 -6.82
CA ASP A 141 5.07 16.75 -7.13
C ASP A 141 5.49 15.39 -7.71
N ARG A 142 5.94 15.41 -8.96
CA ARG A 142 6.35 14.23 -9.74
C ARG A 142 7.86 14.14 -9.92
N SER A 143 8.62 14.88 -9.14
CA SER A 143 10.09 14.92 -9.25
C SER A 143 10.79 13.59 -9.00
N MET A 144 10.08 12.64 -8.34
CA MET A 144 10.57 11.29 -8.05
C MET A 144 9.95 10.22 -8.96
N CYS A 145 9.06 10.59 -9.88
CA CYS A 145 8.50 9.67 -10.87
C CYS A 145 9.52 9.31 -11.92
N PHE A 146 9.56 8.06 -12.34
CA PHE A 146 10.31 7.66 -13.51
C PHE A 146 9.70 8.28 -14.77
N SER A 147 10.53 8.76 -15.71
CA SER A 147 10.10 9.40 -16.94
C SER A 147 10.83 8.84 -18.15
N GLY A 148 10.22 8.99 -19.34
CA GLY A 148 10.81 8.50 -20.59
C GLY A 148 11.07 6.99 -20.56
N GLU A 149 12.27 6.59 -20.95
CA GLU A 149 12.68 5.19 -21.00
C GLU A 149 12.70 4.49 -19.62
N GLU A 150 12.72 5.25 -18.52
CA GLU A 150 12.74 4.68 -17.19
C GLU A 150 11.35 4.25 -16.67
N GLN A 151 10.26 4.62 -17.32
CA GLN A 151 8.89 4.23 -16.91
C GLN A 151 8.69 2.72 -16.80
N HIS A 152 9.45 1.91 -17.57
CA HIS A 152 9.41 0.45 -17.47
C HIS A 152 9.89 -0.09 -16.10
N LYS A 153 10.54 0.71 -15.28
CA LYS A 153 11.00 0.33 -13.93
C LYS A 153 9.87 0.23 -12.91
N THR A 154 8.66 0.72 -13.23
CA THR A 154 7.52 0.54 -12.30
C THR A 154 7.21 -0.93 -12.12
N ALA A 155 7.00 -1.35 -10.87
CA ALA A 155 6.86 -2.77 -10.49
C ALA A 155 5.81 -2.94 -9.39
N ARG A 156 4.56 -3.08 -9.79
CA ARG A 156 3.47 -3.33 -8.86
C ARG A 156 3.63 -4.69 -8.18
N CYS A 157 3.37 -4.74 -6.88
CA CYS A 157 3.44 -5.99 -6.14
C CYS A 157 2.30 -6.93 -6.55
N ILE A 158 2.63 -8.06 -7.17
CA ILE A 158 1.63 -9.05 -7.59
C ILE A 158 0.79 -9.58 -6.42
N PHE A 159 1.35 -9.64 -5.21
CA PHE A 159 0.62 -10.08 -4.03
C PHE A 159 -0.56 -9.16 -3.64
N GLU A 160 -0.55 -7.91 -4.05
CA GLU A 160 -1.73 -7.03 -3.89
C GLU A 160 -2.92 -7.58 -4.69
N TYR A 161 -2.68 -8.06 -5.91
CA TYR A 161 -3.71 -8.62 -6.78
C TYR A 161 -4.14 -10.03 -6.37
N ILE A 162 -3.19 -10.89 -5.98
CA ILE A 162 -3.48 -12.31 -5.68
C ILE A 162 -4.05 -12.48 -4.28
N TYR A 163 -3.56 -11.70 -3.29
CA TYR A 163 -3.81 -12.01 -1.89
C TYR A 163 -4.25 -10.83 -1.03
N PHE A 164 -3.53 -9.67 -1.04
CA PHE A 164 -3.76 -8.61 -0.06
C PHE A 164 -5.00 -7.78 -0.35
N GLY A 165 -5.18 -7.32 -1.60
CA GLY A 165 -6.27 -6.46 -2.00
C GLY A 165 -7.65 -7.10 -1.79
N ARG A 166 -8.62 -6.31 -1.35
CA ARG A 166 -10.01 -6.80 -1.29
C ARG A 166 -10.54 -7.02 -2.69
N PRO A 167 -11.40 -8.04 -2.92
CA PRO A 167 -11.94 -8.34 -4.25
C PRO A 167 -12.69 -7.16 -4.89
N ASP A 168 -13.34 -6.34 -4.08
CA ASP A 168 -14.09 -5.16 -4.50
C ASP A 168 -13.22 -3.92 -4.79
N SER A 169 -11.89 -4.02 -4.62
CA SER A 169 -10.97 -2.92 -4.89
C SER A 169 -10.54 -2.85 -6.36
N TYR A 170 -10.28 -1.61 -6.79
CA TYR A 170 -9.52 -1.28 -7.99
C TYR A 170 -8.16 -0.72 -7.57
N MET A 171 -7.08 -1.16 -8.23
CA MET A 171 -5.72 -0.67 -8.02
C MET A 171 -5.05 -0.44 -9.37
N ASP A 172 -4.53 0.77 -9.58
CA ASP A 172 -3.90 1.17 -10.85
C ASP A 172 -4.77 0.84 -12.09
N GLY A 173 -6.09 1.08 -11.97
CA GLY A 173 -7.07 0.85 -13.04
C GLY A 173 -7.49 -0.61 -13.23
N VAL A 174 -7.02 -1.55 -12.39
CA VAL A 174 -7.31 -2.99 -12.51
C VAL A 174 -8.19 -3.48 -11.37
N SER A 175 -9.28 -4.19 -11.70
CA SER A 175 -10.15 -4.85 -10.72
C SER A 175 -9.42 -6.06 -10.11
N ILE A 176 -9.32 -6.10 -8.79
CA ILE A 176 -8.74 -7.23 -8.05
C ILE A 176 -9.56 -8.51 -8.28
N TYR A 177 -10.88 -8.41 -8.28
CA TYR A 177 -11.75 -9.56 -8.53
C TYR A 177 -11.51 -10.16 -9.93
N HIS A 178 -11.53 -9.32 -10.98
CA HIS A 178 -11.30 -9.78 -12.34
C HIS A 178 -9.90 -10.37 -12.53
N SER A 179 -8.87 -9.77 -11.92
CA SER A 179 -7.51 -10.31 -11.97
C SER A 179 -7.44 -11.73 -11.43
N ARG A 180 -8.13 -12.01 -10.31
CA ARG A 180 -8.18 -13.35 -9.72
C ARG A 180 -8.98 -14.34 -10.55
N ILE A 181 -10.12 -13.92 -11.12
CA ILE A 181 -10.87 -14.75 -12.07
C ILE A 181 -10.00 -15.16 -13.25
N GLN A 182 -9.29 -14.21 -13.86
CA GLN A 182 -8.42 -14.49 -14.99
C GLN A 182 -7.25 -15.40 -14.61
N ALA A 183 -6.64 -15.20 -13.46
CA ALA A 183 -5.58 -16.07 -12.95
C ALA A 183 -6.08 -17.52 -12.79
N GLY A 184 -7.30 -17.71 -12.29
CA GLY A 184 -7.93 -19.03 -12.20
C GLY A 184 -8.19 -19.68 -13.56
N ARG A 185 -8.66 -18.91 -14.54
CA ARG A 185 -8.85 -19.40 -15.92
C ARG A 185 -7.53 -19.85 -16.55
N TYR A 186 -6.49 -19.02 -16.47
CA TYR A 186 -5.17 -19.39 -16.98
C TYR A 186 -4.61 -20.63 -16.30
N LEU A 187 -4.82 -20.77 -14.97
CA LEU A 187 -4.42 -21.97 -14.24
C LEU A 187 -5.12 -23.24 -14.76
N ALA A 188 -6.40 -23.15 -15.10
CA ALA A 188 -7.12 -24.28 -15.68
C ALA A 188 -6.59 -24.67 -17.07
N MET A 189 -6.19 -23.68 -17.89
CA MET A 189 -5.58 -23.93 -19.19
C MET A 189 -4.18 -24.55 -19.07
N ASP A 190 -3.34 -24.02 -18.18
CA ASP A 190 -1.95 -24.44 -18.01
C ASP A 190 -1.82 -25.77 -17.26
N SER A 191 -2.75 -26.05 -16.33
CA SER A 191 -2.70 -27.20 -15.44
C SER A 191 -4.09 -27.80 -15.27
N PRO A 192 -4.65 -28.44 -16.34
CA PRO A 192 -5.93 -29.11 -16.25
C PRO A 192 -5.83 -30.34 -15.35
N VAL A 193 -6.86 -30.57 -14.55
CA VAL A 193 -6.97 -31.75 -13.67
C VAL A 193 -8.35 -32.38 -13.83
N GLU A 194 -8.46 -33.69 -13.62
CA GLU A 194 -9.73 -34.39 -13.47
C GLU A 194 -10.16 -34.35 -12.00
N ALA A 195 -11.30 -33.73 -11.72
CA ALA A 195 -11.84 -33.61 -10.38
C ALA A 195 -13.36 -33.42 -10.41
N ASP A 196 -14.01 -33.77 -9.33
CA ASP A 196 -15.47 -33.66 -9.19
C ASP A 196 -15.91 -32.25 -8.76
N LEU A 197 -15.03 -31.49 -8.11
CA LEU A 197 -15.36 -30.20 -7.53
C LEU A 197 -14.14 -29.27 -7.43
N VAL A 198 -14.34 -28.00 -7.73
CA VAL A 198 -13.39 -26.91 -7.47
C VAL A 198 -13.80 -26.17 -6.22
N VAL A 199 -12.87 -26.00 -5.29
CA VAL A 199 -13.09 -25.31 -4.01
C VAL A 199 -12.04 -24.24 -3.80
N GLY A 200 -12.47 -23.03 -3.42
CA GLY A 200 -11.57 -21.95 -3.05
C GLY A 200 -11.19 -21.97 -1.57
N VAL A 201 -9.93 -21.64 -1.28
CA VAL A 201 -9.53 -21.34 0.10
C VAL A 201 -9.89 -19.89 0.41
N PRO A 202 -10.80 -19.64 1.38
CA PRO A 202 -11.26 -18.29 1.68
C PRO A 202 -10.14 -17.37 2.22
N GLU A 203 -10.18 -16.07 1.92
CA GLU A 203 -11.16 -15.42 1.03
C GLU A 203 -10.54 -15.17 -0.36
N SER A 204 -9.21 -14.99 -0.42
CA SER A 204 -8.48 -14.61 -1.64
C SER A 204 -8.57 -15.67 -2.77
N GLY A 205 -8.63 -16.94 -2.42
CA GLY A 205 -8.71 -18.05 -3.38
C GLY A 205 -10.06 -18.24 -4.04
N ASN A 206 -11.15 -17.71 -3.48
CA ASN A 206 -12.50 -17.98 -3.98
C ASN A 206 -12.72 -17.50 -5.42
N ALA A 207 -12.26 -16.28 -5.76
CA ALA A 207 -12.40 -15.75 -7.09
C ALA A 207 -11.56 -16.54 -8.13
N ALA A 208 -10.34 -16.95 -7.76
CA ALA A 208 -9.50 -17.77 -8.63
C ALA A 208 -10.12 -19.16 -8.84
N ALA A 209 -10.64 -19.79 -7.80
CA ALA A 209 -11.34 -21.07 -7.91
C ALA A 209 -12.59 -20.96 -8.80
N LEU A 210 -13.35 -19.89 -8.69
CA LEU A 210 -14.47 -19.64 -9.60
C LEU A 210 -13.97 -19.50 -11.06
N GLY A 211 -12.87 -18.76 -11.29
CA GLY A 211 -12.26 -18.64 -12.61
C GLY A 211 -11.82 -20.00 -13.19
N TYR A 212 -11.21 -20.84 -12.35
CA TYR A 212 -10.84 -22.22 -12.71
C TYR A 212 -12.06 -23.05 -13.11
N SER A 213 -13.11 -23.01 -12.30
CA SER A 213 -14.36 -23.72 -12.57
C SER A 213 -15.00 -23.29 -13.90
N LEU A 214 -15.05 -21.97 -14.15
CA LEU A 214 -15.62 -21.42 -15.40
C LEU A 214 -14.87 -21.87 -16.65
N GLU A 215 -13.57 -22.08 -16.56
CA GLU A 215 -12.74 -22.49 -17.70
C GLU A 215 -12.71 -24.01 -17.87
N SER A 216 -12.57 -24.76 -16.78
CA SER A 216 -12.47 -26.24 -16.82
C SER A 216 -13.79 -26.94 -16.98
N GLY A 217 -14.91 -26.26 -16.67
CA GLY A 217 -16.24 -26.88 -16.62
C GLY A 217 -16.50 -27.72 -15.35
N ILE A 218 -15.54 -27.86 -14.47
CA ILE A 218 -15.70 -28.57 -13.19
C ILE A 218 -16.55 -27.71 -12.25
N PRO A 219 -17.60 -28.27 -11.59
CA PRO A 219 -18.48 -27.50 -10.71
C PRO A 219 -17.73 -26.79 -9.59
N TYR A 220 -18.13 -25.55 -9.28
CA TYR A 220 -17.65 -24.81 -8.11
C TYR A 220 -18.48 -25.12 -6.87
N GLY A 221 -17.82 -25.32 -5.73
CA GLY A 221 -18.48 -25.51 -4.44
C GLY A 221 -17.75 -24.83 -3.28
N THR A 222 -18.40 -24.78 -2.14
CA THR A 222 -17.83 -24.23 -0.92
C THR A 222 -17.60 -25.36 0.10
N ALA A 223 -16.34 -25.63 0.44
CA ALA A 223 -15.99 -26.61 1.47
C ALA A 223 -15.29 -25.97 2.69
N PHE A 224 -14.86 -24.73 2.60
CA PHE A 224 -14.21 -24.03 3.69
C PHE A 224 -14.96 -22.74 4.03
N VAL A 225 -15.06 -22.47 5.33
CA VAL A 225 -15.61 -21.21 5.85
C VAL A 225 -14.57 -20.58 6.77
N LYS A 226 -14.27 -19.30 6.53
CA LYS A 226 -13.36 -18.55 7.39
C LYS A 226 -13.99 -18.31 8.76
N ASN A 227 -13.24 -18.65 9.81
CA ASN A 227 -13.63 -18.26 11.16
C ASN A 227 -13.35 -16.78 11.40
N GLY A 228 -14.39 -15.95 11.45
CA GLY A 228 -14.28 -14.50 11.66
C GLY A 228 -13.73 -14.08 13.02
N TYR A 229 -13.77 -14.98 14.01
CA TYR A 229 -13.26 -14.72 15.36
C TYR A 229 -11.76 -14.99 15.50
N VAL A 230 -11.15 -15.67 14.53
CA VAL A 230 -9.70 -15.96 14.52
C VAL A 230 -9.01 -15.02 13.54
N GLY A 231 -8.12 -14.17 14.07
CA GLY A 231 -7.29 -13.30 13.24
C GLY A 231 -6.23 -14.07 12.44
N ARG A 232 -5.46 -13.34 11.61
CA ARG A 232 -4.38 -13.92 10.81
C ARG A 232 -3.35 -14.60 11.72
N THR A 233 -3.25 -15.93 11.65
CA THR A 233 -2.35 -16.71 12.51
C THR A 233 -0.90 -16.67 12.00
N PHE A 234 -0.71 -16.54 10.69
CA PHE A 234 0.62 -16.53 10.06
C PHE A 234 1.53 -15.40 10.58
N ILE A 235 0.97 -14.25 10.92
CA ILE A 235 1.70 -13.08 11.42
C ILE A 235 1.95 -13.11 12.94
N LYS A 236 1.49 -14.14 13.66
CA LYS A 236 1.75 -14.26 15.09
C LYS A 236 3.23 -14.55 15.36
N PRO A 237 3.85 -13.90 16.37
CA PRO A 237 5.29 -13.98 16.59
C PRO A 237 5.77 -15.36 17.03
N LYS A 238 4.92 -16.14 17.71
CA LYS A 238 5.28 -17.48 18.18
C LYS A 238 4.71 -18.57 17.28
N GLN A 239 5.54 -19.54 16.88
CA GLN A 239 5.13 -20.69 16.08
C GLN A 239 4.01 -21.51 16.76
N SER A 240 4.06 -21.65 18.08
CA SER A 240 3.04 -22.38 18.87
C SER A 240 1.66 -21.70 18.90
N SER A 241 1.54 -20.47 18.42
CA SER A 241 0.27 -19.71 18.35
C SER A 241 -0.24 -19.54 16.93
N ARG A 242 0.47 -20.13 15.95
CA ARG A 242 0.05 -20.22 14.54
C ARG A 242 -0.71 -21.51 14.29
#